data_2040007eb9018f981989434be807d7e9
#
_entry.id   2040007eb9018f981989434be807d7e9
#
_cell.length_a   1.000
_cell.length_b   1.000
_cell.length_c   1.000
_cell.angle_alpha   90.00
_cell.angle_beta   90.00
_cell.angle_gamma   90.00
#
_symmetry.space_group_name_H-M   'P 1'
#
loop_
_entity.id
_entity.type
_entity.pdbx_description
1 polymer ?
#
loop_
_entity_poly.entity_id
_entity_poly.type
_entity_poly.pdbx_seq_one_letter_code
_entity_poly.pdbx_strand_id
1 'polypeptide(L)'
;MAVKDSLPPDEVAARLEAAARVAGFAVERFGEADGCPLLALTRRSPGLRPRVYLSAGIHGDEPAPPLALLAMLEAGAFDGRATWFLCPLLNPAGFFRQSRENASGIDLNRDYRATRSLEIAAHRRWLARQPNFDLALCVHEDWESKGYYLYEQNPAGGEGLAAPMLAAAAGHCPIDLSPVIDGREACGGVIRPAGDVLGRELWAEAVYLRAHHSRLIYTLESPSSLALPVRIAAHRAALAAALTGLARFTLRK
;
A
#
# COMPACT_ATOMS: atom_id res chain seq x y z
N MET A 1 -16.55 21.02 13.00
CA MET A 1 -16.66 21.40 11.56
C MET A 1 -15.87 20.36 10.79
N ALA A 2 -16.56 19.47 10.08
CA ALA A 2 -15.89 18.44 9.29
C ALA A 2 -15.14 19.10 8.13
N VAL A 3 -13.88 18.75 7.96
CA VAL A 3 -13.00 19.25 6.91
C VAL A 3 -13.51 18.75 5.56
N LYS A 4 -14.05 19.67 4.76
CA LYS A 4 -14.50 19.45 3.38
C LYS A 4 -13.31 19.45 2.38
N ASP A 5 -12.17 18.89 2.76
CA ASP A 5 -10.97 18.90 1.92
C ASP A 5 -10.62 17.50 1.36
N SER A 6 -11.53 16.52 1.43
CA SER A 6 -11.37 15.27 0.70
C SER A 6 -12.03 15.42 -0.67
N LEU A 7 -11.22 15.23 -1.72
CA LEU A 7 -11.73 15.10 -3.09
C LEU A 7 -12.82 14.00 -3.12
N PRO A 8 -13.92 14.20 -3.87
CA PRO A 8 -14.88 13.14 -4.09
C PRO A 8 -14.19 11.89 -4.65
N PRO A 9 -14.57 10.69 -4.24
CA PRO A 9 -13.88 9.46 -4.62
C PRO A 9 -13.82 9.18 -6.13
N ASP A 10 -14.86 9.54 -6.86
CA ASP A 10 -14.90 9.50 -8.32
C ASP A 10 -13.87 10.45 -8.93
N GLU A 11 -13.68 11.62 -8.35
CA GLU A 11 -12.63 12.56 -8.74
C GLU A 11 -11.24 12.00 -8.42
N VAL A 12 -11.04 11.35 -7.28
CA VAL A 12 -9.75 10.71 -6.93
C VAL A 12 -9.43 9.60 -7.93
N ALA A 13 -10.37 8.72 -8.27
CA ALA A 13 -10.16 7.66 -9.26
C ALA A 13 -9.84 8.22 -10.65
N ALA A 14 -10.55 9.24 -11.09
CA ALA A 14 -10.31 9.91 -12.37
C ALA A 14 -8.94 10.60 -12.41
N ARG A 15 -8.54 11.27 -11.32
CA ARG A 15 -7.22 11.90 -11.21
C ARG A 15 -6.09 10.88 -11.17
N LEU A 16 -6.26 9.76 -10.46
CA LEU A 16 -5.29 8.66 -10.46
C LEU A 16 -5.07 8.12 -11.88
N GLU A 17 -6.16 7.89 -12.63
CA GLU A 17 -6.07 7.45 -14.03
C GLU A 17 -5.36 8.49 -14.92
N ALA A 18 -5.72 9.76 -14.81
CA ALA A 18 -5.12 10.84 -15.59
C ALA A 18 -3.63 11.03 -15.27
N ALA A 19 -3.27 11.11 -13.98
CA ALA A 19 -1.89 11.26 -13.52
C ALA A 19 -1.03 10.06 -13.95
N ALA A 20 -1.58 8.83 -13.88
CA ALA A 20 -0.88 7.63 -14.31
C ALA A 20 -0.56 7.67 -15.81
N ARG A 21 -1.51 8.10 -16.67
CA ARG A 21 -1.29 8.23 -18.11
C ARG A 21 -0.21 9.26 -18.42
N VAL A 22 -0.24 10.42 -17.75
CA VAL A 22 0.79 11.47 -17.89
C VAL A 22 2.16 10.94 -17.43
N ALA A 23 2.21 10.15 -16.36
CA ALA A 23 3.43 9.52 -15.86
C ALA A 23 3.90 8.31 -16.70
N GLY A 24 3.23 7.99 -17.82
CA GLY A 24 3.63 6.92 -18.73
C GLY A 24 3.26 5.51 -18.28
N PHE A 25 2.25 5.37 -17.40
CA PHE A 25 1.70 4.08 -17.03
C PHE A 25 0.67 3.58 -18.05
N ALA A 26 0.70 2.27 -18.29
CA ALA A 26 -0.46 1.58 -18.82
C ALA A 26 -1.50 1.42 -17.72
N VAL A 27 -2.74 1.82 -18.00
CA VAL A 27 -3.86 1.73 -17.06
C VAL A 27 -4.75 0.56 -17.49
N GLU A 28 -4.95 -0.38 -16.59
CA GLU A 28 -5.84 -1.54 -16.76
C GLU A 28 -7.01 -1.43 -15.79
N ARG A 29 -8.24 -1.56 -16.28
CA ARG A 29 -9.43 -1.79 -15.46
C ARG A 29 -9.54 -3.29 -15.26
N PHE A 30 -9.01 -3.81 -14.15
CA PHE A 30 -8.97 -5.25 -13.88
C PHE A 30 -10.27 -5.80 -13.29
N GLY A 31 -11.20 -4.95 -12.94
CA GLY A 31 -12.50 -5.28 -12.40
C GLY A 31 -13.36 -4.06 -12.19
N GLU A 32 -14.56 -4.29 -11.67
CA GLU A 32 -15.51 -3.28 -11.25
C GLU A 32 -16.23 -3.77 -10.00
N ALA A 33 -16.48 -2.88 -9.05
CA ALA A 33 -17.30 -3.13 -7.87
C ALA A 33 -18.17 -1.91 -7.59
N ASP A 34 -19.48 -2.13 -7.40
CA ASP A 34 -20.49 -1.09 -7.15
C ASP A 34 -20.44 0.08 -8.16
N GLY A 35 -20.26 -0.22 -9.44
CA GLY A 35 -20.17 0.78 -10.51
C GLY A 35 -18.84 1.54 -10.55
N CYS A 36 -17.89 1.21 -9.67
CA CYS A 36 -16.59 1.83 -9.61
C CYS A 36 -15.52 0.94 -10.24
N PRO A 37 -14.65 1.45 -11.14
CA PRO A 37 -13.59 0.67 -11.74
C PRO A 37 -12.47 0.37 -10.72
N LEU A 38 -11.95 -0.86 -10.78
CA LEU A 38 -10.74 -1.27 -10.07
C LEU A 38 -9.56 -1.09 -11.03
N LEU A 39 -8.62 -0.21 -10.67
CA LEU A 39 -7.52 0.21 -11.52
C LEU A 39 -6.20 -0.42 -11.11
N ALA A 40 -5.47 -0.94 -12.09
CA ALA A 40 -4.07 -1.28 -11.97
C ALA A 40 -3.24 -0.45 -12.95
N LEU A 41 -2.12 0.07 -12.46
CA LEU A 41 -1.21 0.93 -13.18
C LEU A 41 0.12 0.20 -13.34
N THR A 42 0.59 0.01 -14.56
CA THR A 42 1.87 -0.68 -14.82
C THR A 42 2.78 0.20 -15.64
N ARG A 43 4.00 0.42 -15.16
CA ARG A 43 5.06 1.08 -15.92
C ARG A 43 6.29 0.20 -15.97
N ARG A 44 6.61 -0.29 -17.17
CA ARG A 44 7.79 -1.14 -17.40
C ARG A 44 8.99 -0.27 -17.75
N SER A 45 10.13 -0.59 -17.17
CA SER A 45 11.40 0.07 -17.46
C SER A 45 12.33 -0.88 -18.23
N PRO A 46 13.10 -0.40 -19.21
CA PRO A 46 14.04 -1.22 -19.97
C PRO A 46 15.14 -1.84 -19.08
N GLY A 47 15.61 -3.02 -19.46
CA GLY A 47 16.66 -3.76 -18.78
C GLY A 47 16.17 -4.46 -17.49
N LEU A 48 17.13 -5.07 -16.77
CA LEU A 48 16.85 -5.69 -15.49
C LEU A 48 16.62 -4.59 -14.45
N ARG A 49 15.40 -4.52 -13.95
CA ARG A 49 14.96 -3.55 -12.94
C ARG A 49 14.21 -4.27 -11.83
N PRO A 50 14.32 -3.82 -10.57
CA PRO A 50 13.47 -4.33 -9.50
C PRO A 50 12.00 -4.14 -9.86
N ARG A 51 11.18 -5.12 -9.50
CA ARG A 51 9.73 -5.11 -9.65
C ARG A 51 9.12 -4.70 -8.34
N VAL A 52 8.44 -3.57 -8.33
CA VAL A 52 7.87 -2.99 -7.12
C VAL A 52 6.36 -2.93 -7.23
N TYR A 53 5.71 -3.53 -6.26
CA TYR A 53 4.26 -3.47 -6.10
C TYR A 53 3.90 -2.46 -5.01
N LEU A 54 2.85 -1.66 -5.26
CA LEU A 54 2.26 -0.76 -4.27
C LEU A 54 0.73 -0.86 -4.32
N SER A 55 0.12 -0.94 -3.16
CA SER A 55 -1.34 -0.86 -3.01
C SER A 55 -1.75 0.17 -1.98
N ALA A 56 -2.97 0.70 -2.13
CA ALA A 56 -3.59 1.63 -1.21
C ALA A 56 -5.12 1.53 -1.26
N GLY A 57 -5.79 2.09 -0.26
CA GLY A 57 -7.24 2.22 -0.23
C GLY A 57 -8.00 0.91 -0.23
N ILE A 58 -7.46 -0.13 0.43
CA ILE A 58 -8.19 -1.38 0.67
C ILE A 58 -9.25 -1.19 1.77
N HIS A 59 -9.00 -0.28 2.73
CA HIS A 59 -9.99 0.23 3.65
C HIS A 59 -10.40 1.63 3.17
N GLY A 60 -11.70 1.88 3.09
CA GLY A 60 -12.20 3.11 2.50
C GLY A 60 -12.16 4.32 3.44
N ASP A 61 -12.03 4.10 4.73
CA ASP A 61 -11.84 5.12 5.77
C ASP A 61 -10.38 5.58 5.94
N GLU A 62 -9.49 5.10 5.08
CA GLU A 62 -8.05 5.43 5.06
C GLU A 62 -7.72 6.31 3.83
N PRO A 63 -8.01 7.63 3.85
CA PRO A 63 -7.86 8.48 2.66
C PRO A 63 -6.41 8.87 2.33
N ALA A 64 -5.49 8.89 3.31
CA ALA A 64 -4.14 9.38 3.05
C ALA A 64 -3.34 8.49 2.09
N PRO A 65 -3.40 7.13 2.11
CA PRO A 65 -2.68 6.28 1.19
C PRO A 65 -2.97 6.52 -0.29
N PRO A 66 -4.23 6.51 -0.77
CA PRO A 66 -4.54 6.82 -2.17
C PRO A 66 -4.09 8.20 -2.59
N LEU A 67 -4.27 9.21 -1.71
CA LEU A 67 -3.86 10.60 -1.98
C LEU A 67 -2.34 10.76 -2.00
N ALA A 68 -1.60 10.00 -1.18
CA ALA A 68 -0.14 9.98 -1.23
C ALA A 68 0.37 9.40 -2.56
N LEU A 69 -0.23 8.30 -3.04
CA LEU A 69 0.11 7.71 -4.34
C LEU A 69 -0.24 8.66 -5.49
N LEU A 70 -1.40 9.34 -5.44
CA LEU A 70 -1.77 10.36 -6.42
C LEU A 70 -0.73 11.48 -6.48
N ALA A 71 -0.37 12.05 -5.34
CA ALA A 71 0.63 13.11 -5.29
C ALA A 71 2.02 12.66 -5.78
N MET A 72 2.40 11.40 -5.55
CA MET A 72 3.64 10.82 -6.08
C MET A 72 3.59 10.61 -7.59
N LEU A 73 2.44 10.19 -8.15
CA LEU A 73 2.24 10.10 -9.60
C LEU A 73 2.35 11.47 -10.26
N GLU A 74 1.66 12.48 -9.72
CA GLU A 74 1.70 13.86 -10.21
C GLU A 74 3.11 14.48 -10.14
N ALA A 75 3.90 14.08 -9.13
CA ALA A 75 5.30 14.51 -8.97
C ALA A 75 6.30 13.70 -9.82
N GLY A 76 5.87 12.70 -10.59
CA GLY A 76 6.76 11.88 -11.41
C GLY A 76 7.72 10.98 -10.61
N ALA A 77 7.35 10.61 -9.37
CA ALA A 77 8.22 9.86 -8.46
C ALA A 77 8.53 8.43 -8.93
N PHE A 78 7.71 7.86 -9.78
CA PHE A 78 7.84 6.49 -10.31
C PHE A 78 8.60 6.50 -11.63
N ASP A 79 9.91 6.70 -11.59
CA ASP A 79 10.78 6.82 -12.77
C ASP A 79 11.31 5.48 -13.30
N GLY A 80 12.34 5.51 -14.14
CA GLY A 80 12.96 4.34 -14.78
C GLY A 80 13.79 3.44 -13.85
N ARG A 81 13.83 3.69 -12.52
CA ARG A 81 14.64 2.89 -11.58
C ARG A 81 14.03 1.52 -11.29
N ALA A 82 12.75 1.32 -11.52
CA ALA A 82 12.03 0.06 -11.30
C ALA A 82 10.96 -0.20 -12.36
N THR A 83 10.45 -1.41 -12.42
CA THR A 83 9.17 -1.73 -13.05
C THR A 83 8.09 -1.66 -11.97
N TRP A 84 7.08 -0.84 -12.19
CA TRP A 84 6.07 -0.46 -11.23
C TRP A 84 4.74 -1.15 -11.49
N PHE A 85 4.12 -1.64 -10.42
CA PHE A 85 2.79 -2.23 -10.39
C PHE A 85 2.01 -1.58 -9.26
N LEU A 86 1.02 -0.74 -9.56
CA LEU A 86 0.26 -0.01 -8.54
C LEU A 86 -1.22 -0.38 -8.61
N CYS A 87 -1.82 -0.65 -7.45
CA CYS A 87 -3.27 -0.73 -7.24
C CYS A 87 -3.66 0.39 -6.26
N PRO A 88 -3.89 1.62 -6.74
CA PRO A 88 -3.91 2.80 -5.87
C PRO A 88 -5.20 2.99 -5.09
N LEU A 89 -6.27 2.24 -5.42
CA LEU A 89 -7.57 2.31 -4.73
C LEU A 89 -8.29 0.97 -4.89
N LEU A 90 -8.14 0.07 -3.90
CA LEU A 90 -8.69 -1.28 -3.95
C LEU A 90 -10.16 -1.37 -3.52
N ASN A 91 -10.66 -0.39 -2.75
CA ASN A 91 -12.03 -0.30 -2.26
C ASN A 91 -12.65 1.06 -2.59
N PRO A 92 -12.94 1.33 -3.87
CA PRO A 92 -13.49 2.64 -4.25
C PRO A 92 -14.86 2.90 -3.62
N ALA A 93 -15.71 1.90 -3.46
CA ALA A 93 -17.03 2.06 -2.84
C ALA A 93 -16.94 2.36 -1.33
N GLY A 94 -16.05 1.68 -0.61
CA GLY A 94 -15.74 2.00 0.79
C GLY A 94 -15.15 3.41 0.93
N PHE A 95 -14.25 3.78 0.04
CA PHE A 95 -13.65 5.13 0.02
C PHE A 95 -14.71 6.22 -0.17
N PHE A 96 -15.69 5.99 -1.05
CA PHE A 96 -16.83 6.90 -1.21
C PHE A 96 -17.65 7.04 0.07
N ARG A 97 -17.85 5.94 0.79
CA ARG A 97 -18.65 5.90 2.02
C ARG A 97 -17.87 6.24 3.28
N GLN A 98 -16.56 6.40 3.18
CA GLN A 98 -15.63 6.51 4.31
C GLN A 98 -15.82 5.35 5.30
N SER A 99 -15.93 4.14 4.76
CA SER A 99 -16.12 2.89 5.50
C SER A 99 -14.94 1.96 5.29
N ARG A 100 -14.53 1.29 6.35
CA ARG A 100 -13.47 0.29 6.31
C ARG A 100 -13.81 -0.83 5.33
N GLU A 101 -15.03 -1.34 5.42
CA GLU A 101 -15.54 -2.42 4.59
C GLU A 101 -15.96 -1.92 3.21
N ASN A 102 -16.15 -2.87 2.29
CA ASN A 102 -16.76 -2.63 1.00
C ASN A 102 -18.30 -2.43 1.11
N ALA A 103 -18.98 -2.25 -0.01
CA ALA A 103 -20.43 -2.06 -0.05
C ALA A 103 -21.24 -3.24 0.51
N SER A 104 -20.66 -4.43 0.55
CA SER A 104 -21.28 -5.64 1.09
C SER A 104 -20.92 -5.90 2.56
N GLY A 105 -20.25 -4.98 3.25
CA GLY A 105 -19.84 -5.13 4.65
C GLY A 105 -18.70 -6.15 4.84
N ILE A 106 -17.84 -6.31 3.85
CA ILE A 106 -16.70 -7.21 3.90
C ILE A 106 -15.42 -6.40 4.11
N ASP A 107 -14.65 -6.72 5.17
CA ASP A 107 -13.27 -6.25 5.29
C ASP A 107 -12.40 -6.94 4.23
N LEU A 108 -12.04 -6.20 3.19
CA LEU A 108 -11.27 -6.71 2.06
C LEU A 108 -9.89 -7.21 2.48
N ASN A 109 -9.29 -6.59 3.51
CA ASN A 109 -7.98 -6.98 4.04
C ASN A 109 -8.04 -8.19 4.99
N ARG A 110 -9.17 -8.91 5.00
CA ARG A 110 -9.37 -10.22 5.65
C ARG A 110 -9.87 -11.28 4.66
N ASP A 111 -10.10 -10.91 3.41
CA ASP A 111 -10.80 -11.76 2.43
C ASP A 111 -9.87 -12.49 1.43
N TYR A 112 -8.55 -12.28 1.46
CA TYR A 112 -7.64 -12.87 0.48
C TYR A 112 -7.58 -14.40 0.50
N ARG A 113 -7.96 -15.07 1.59
CA ARG A 113 -8.07 -16.53 1.66
C ARG A 113 -9.42 -17.02 1.14
N ALA A 114 -10.50 -16.43 1.63
CA ALA A 114 -11.88 -16.84 1.32
C ALA A 114 -12.37 -16.35 -0.05
N THR A 115 -11.93 -15.15 -0.46
CA THR A 115 -12.23 -14.55 -1.78
C THR A 115 -13.75 -14.43 -2.03
N ARG A 116 -14.46 -13.84 -1.07
CA ARG A 116 -15.93 -13.65 -1.13
C ARG A 116 -16.34 -12.39 -1.87
N SER A 117 -15.49 -11.35 -1.81
CA SER A 117 -15.74 -10.05 -2.45
C SER A 117 -15.34 -10.04 -3.92
N LEU A 118 -16.02 -9.22 -4.72
CA LEU A 118 -15.70 -9.03 -6.14
C LEU A 118 -14.34 -8.37 -6.32
N GLU A 119 -14.01 -7.40 -5.45
CA GLU A 119 -12.76 -6.67 -5.44
C GLU A 119 -11.57 -7.63 -5.28
N ILE A 120 -11.59 -8.45 -4.23
CA ILE A 120 -10.49 -9.39 -3.97
C ILE A 120 -10.44 -10.50 -5.02
N ALA A 121 -11.57 -10.98 -5.49
CA ALA A 121 -11.61 -11.95 -6.60
C ALA A 121 -10.94 -11.37 -7.87
N ALA A 122 -11.25 -10.12 -8.22
CA ALA A 122 -10.65 -9.43 -9.36
C ALA A 122 -9.16 -9.16 -9.15
N HIS A 123 -8.79 -8.66 -7.95
CA HIS A 123 -7.40 -8.34 -7.62
C HIS A 123 -6.50 -9.58 -7.62
N ARG A 124 -6.95 -10.69 -7.04
CA ARG A 124 -6.21 -11.96 -7.09
C ARG A 124 -6.03 -12.48 -8.51
N ARG A 125 -7.06 -12.37 -9.38
CA ARG A 125 -6.92 -12.73 -10.81
C ARG A 125 -5.92 -11.84 -11.52
N TRP A 126 -5.88 -10.55 -11.19
CA TRP A 126 -4.88 -9.64 -11.74
C TRP A 126 -3.46 -9.98 -11.24
N LEU A 127 -3.28 -10.17 -9.94
CA LEU A 127 -2.00 -10.56 -9.32
C LEU A 127 -1.45 -11.86 -9.93
N ALA A 128 -2.30 -12.87 -10.13
CA ALA A 128 -1.90 -14.16 -10.69
C ALA A 128 -1.25 -14.07 -12.09
N ARG A 129 -1.47 -12.97 -12.81
CA ARG A 129 -0.85 -12.69 -14.11
C ARG A 129 0.43 -11.89 -14.00
N GLN A 130 0.77 -11.42 -12.80
CA GLN A 130 1.96 -10.60 -12.61
C GLN A 130 3.16 -11.46 -12.23
N PRO A 131 4.39 -11.00 -12.54
CA PRO A 131 5.59 -11.66 -12.06
C PRO A 131 5.75 -11.51 -10.55
N ASN A 132 6.67 -12.27 -9.95
CA ASN A 132 7.07 -12.03 -8.57
C ASN A 132 7.66 -10.62 -8.42
N PHE A 133 7.37 -10.00 -7.28
CA PHE A 133 7.86 -8.67 -6.92
C PHE A 133 9.09 -8.79 -6.02
N ASP A 134 10.07 -7.92 -6.24
CA ASP A 134 11.24 -7.81 -5.37
C ASP A 134 10.90 -7.05 -4.07
N LEU A 135 9.91 -6.15 -4.14
CA LEU A 135 9.39 -5.38 -3.01
C LEU A 135 7.88 -5.18 -3.17
N ALA A 136 7.13 -5.35 -2.09
CA ALA A 136 5.73 -4.98 -2.00
C ALA A 136 5.48 -4.00 -0.85
N LEU A 137 4.69 -2.96 -1.10
CA LEU A 137 4.35 -1.90 -0.16
C LEU A 137 2.83 -1.75 -0.12
N CYS A 138 2.20 -2.19 0.98
CA CYS A 138 0.79 -2.00 1.27
C CYS A 138 0.63 -0.78 2.17
N VAL A 139 -0.10 0.23 1.72
CA VAL A 139 -0.16 1.52 2.42
C VAL A 139 -1.52 1.68 3.09
N HIS A 140 -1.50 1.93 4.40
CA HIS A 140 -2.63 1.93 5.32
C HIS A 140 -2.61 3.08 6.31
N GLU A 141 -3.68 3.20 7.08
CA GLU A 141 -3.80 4.04 8.26
C GLU A 141 -4.35 3.25 9.45
N ASP A 142 -3.92 3.62 10.65
CA ASP A 142 -4.42 3.03 11.89
C ASP A 142 -5.02 4.11 12.80
N TRP A 143 -6.28 3.93 13.19
CA TRP A 143 -7.01 4.87 14.03
C TRP A 143 -6.65 4.76 15.53
N GLU A 144 -6.07 3.63 15.96
CA GLU A 144 -5.64 3.40 17.34
C GLU A 144 -4.18 3.82 17.57
N SER A 145 -3.41 3.95 16.49
CA SER A 145 -1.98 4.23 16.57
C SER A 145 -1.68 5.64 17.09
N LYS A 146 -0.62 5.74 17.90
CA LYS A 146 -0.10 6.99 18.45
C LYS A 146 0.95 7.65 17.55
N GLY A 147 1.46 6.91 16.56
CA GLY A 147 2.49 7.35 15.65
C GLY A 147 2.61 6.43 14.44
N TYR A 148 3.46 6.80 13.51
CA TYR A 148 3.72 6.02 12.32
C TYR A 148 4.48 4.75 12.66
N TYR A 149 4.10 3.61 12.07
CA TYR A 149 4.78 2.33 12.25
C TYR A 149 4.71 1.46 10.99
N LEU A 150 5.43 0.36 10.98
CA LEU A 150 5.50 -0.58 9.87
C LEU A 150 5.34 -2.02 10.33
N TYR A 151 4.68 -2.82 9.50
CA TYR A 151 4.94 -4.26 9.48
C TYR A 151 6.04 -4.57 8.47
N GLU A 152 6.97 -5.42 8.85
CA GLU A 152 8.01 -5.95 7.96
C GLU A 152 7.90 -7.46 7.86
N GLN A 153 7.74 -7.99 6.67
CA GLN A 153 7.87 -9.41 6.36
C GLN A 153 9.09 -9.61 5.46
N ASN A 154 10.17 -10.08 6.05
CA ASN A 154 11.45 -10.34 5.38
C ASN A 154 11.98 -11.73 5.78
N PRO A 155 11.35 -12.84 5.31
CA PRO A 155 11.72 -14.20 5.69
C PRO A 155 13.12 -14.60 5.20
N ALA A 156 13.67 -13.93 4.21
CA ALA A 156 15.03 -14.19 3.73
C ALA A 156 16.10 -13.58 4.67
N GLY A 157 15.67 -12.69 5.59
CA GLY A 157 16.58 -11.94 6.44
C GLY A 157 17.39 -10.91 5.66
N GLY A 158 18.34 -10.29 6.33
CA GLY A 158 19.20 -9.25 5.76
C GLY A 158 18.69 -7.83 6.01
N GLU A 159 19.39 -6.87 5.41
CA GLU A 159 19.11 -5.45 5.59
C GLU A 159 17.79 -5.08 4.90
N GLY A 160 16.81 -4.61 5.69
CA GLY A 160 15.51 -4.15 5.20
C GLY A 160 15.47 -2.65 4.93
N LEU A 161 14.29 -2.15 4.59
CA LEU A 161 14.02 -0.74 4.32
C LEU A 161 13.26 -0.05 5.47
N ALA A 162 12.95 -0.77 6.57
CA ALA A 162 12.13 -0.22 7.66
C ALA A 162 12.77 1.03 8.28
N ALA A 163 14.07 0.97 8.63
CA ALA A 163 14.75 2.09 9.28
C ALA A 163 14.78 3.37 8.43
N PRO A 164 15.17 3.36 7.14
CA PRO A 164 15.11 4.56 6.32
C PRO A 164 13.69 5.07 6.08
N MET A 165 12.67 4.19 5.97
CA MET A 165 11.27 4.61 5.84
C MET A 165 10.78 5.33 7.09
N LEU A 166 11.03 4.76 8.29
CA LEU A 166 10.65 5.39 9.56
C LEU A 166 11.38 6.70 9.79
N ALA A 167 12.69 6.75 9.50
CA ALA A 167 13.46 8.00 9.63
C ALA A 167 12.90 9.11 8.75
N ALA A 168 12.45 8.78 7.52
CA ALA A 168 11.83 9.75 6.63
C ALA A 168 10.43 10.19 7.13
N ALA A 169 9.59 9.25 7.59
CA ALA A 169 8.28 9.55 8.16
C ALA A 169 8.37 10.42 9.42
N ALA A 170 9.41 10.22 10.25
CA ALA A 170 9.67 10.98 11.48
C ALA A 170 9.85 12.49 11.25
N GLY A 171 10.19 12.90 10.05
CA GLY A 171 10.23 14.32 9.66
C GLY A 171 8.83 14.97 9.53
N HIS A 172 7.76 14.18 9.56
CA HIS A 172 6.39 14.65 9.34
C HIS A 172 5.45 14.32 10.50
N CYS A 173 5.63 13.17 11.17
CA CYS A 173 4.78 12.75 12.28
C CYS A 173 5.60 11.91 13.30
N PRO A 174 5.12 11.77 14.55
CA PRO A 174 5.78 10.92 15.53
C PRO A 174 5.83 9.45 15.03
N ILE A 175 6.88 8.73 15.45
CA ILE A 175 6.94 7.27 15.27
C ILE A 175 6.37 6.61 16.52
N ASP A 176 5.59 5.56 16.36
CA ASP A 176 5.14 4.76 17.50
C ASP A 176 6.28 3.87 18.00
N LEU A 177 6.83 4.22 19.16
CA LEU A 177 7.93 3.49 19.79
C LEU A 177 7.44 2.56 20.91
N SER A 178 6.13 2.31 21.00
CA SER A 178 5.56 1.38 21.98
C SER A 178 6.14 -0.03 21.78
N PRO A 179 6.38 -0.78 22.85
CA PRO A 179 6.88 -2.15 22.73
C PRO A 179 5.80 -3.14 22.23
N VAL A 180 4.54 -2.71 22.26
CA VAL A 180 3.40 -3.44 21.69
C VAL A 180 2.58 -2.46 20.85
N ILE A 181 2.38 -2.76 19.57
CA ILE A 181 1.60 -2.00 18.61
C ILE A 181 0.65 -2.99 17.93
N ASP A 182 -0.61 -2.64 17.74
CA ASP A 182 -1.65 -3.53 17.17
C ASP A 182 -1.65 -4.94 17.82
N GLY A 183 -1.53 -4.96 19.17
CA GLY A 183 -1.49 -6.20 19.96
C GLY A 183 -0.28 -7.11 19.68
N ARG A 184 0.79 -6.61 19.07
CA ARG A 184 1.99 -7.36 18.67
C ARG A 184 3.25 -6.71 19.17
N GLU A 185 4.25 -7.54 19.47
CA GLU A 185 5.58 -7.06 19.82
C GLU A 185 6.15 -6.19 18.68
N ALA A 186 6.65 -5.02 19.05
CA ALA A 186 7.26 -4.06 18.15
C ALA A 186 8.60 -3.57 18.69
N CYS A 187 9.50 -3.22 17.82
CA CYS A 187 10.78 -2.63 18.16
C CYS A 187 11.08 -1.47 17.22
N GLY A 188 11.23 -0.26 17.82
CA GLY A 188 11.56 0.94 17.06
C GLY A 188 10.54 1.29 15.97
N GLY A 189 9.24 1.06 16.22
CA GLY A 189 8.17 1.29 15.24
C GLY A 189 8.02 0.20 14.18
N VAL A 190 8.65 -0.97 14.38
CA VAL A 190 8.57 -2.09 13.43
C VAL A 190 8.00 -3.32 14.08
N ILE A 191 6.91 -3.83 13.53
CA ILE A 191 6.34 -5.14 13.86
C ILE A 191 6.89 -6.16 12.88
N ARG A 192 7.50 -7.24 13.38
CA ARG A 192 7.94 -8.40 12.59
C ARG A 192 7.10 -9.61 12.95
N PRO A 193 6.05 -9.92 12.16
CA PRO A 193 5.16 -11.01 12.51
C PRO A 193 5.91 -12.33 12.67
N ALA A 194 5.83 -12.91 13.86
CA ALA A 194 6.40 -14.21 14.18
C ALA A 194 5.39 -15.34 13.93
N GLY A 195 5.90 -16.57 13.86
CA GLY A 195 5.09 -17.79 13.71
C GLY A 195 4.58 -18.02 12.28
N ASP A 196 3.62 -18.94 12.18
CA ASP A 196 3.01 -19.32 10.90
C ASP A 196 1.95 -18.31 10.47
N VAL A 197 2.36 -17.29 9.72
CA VAL A 197 1.44 -16.29 9.17
C VAL A 197 0.55 -16.87 8.05
N LEU A 198 0.98 -17.96 7.39
CA LEU A 198 0.22 -18.59 6.32
C LEU A 198 -0.86 -19.56 6.85
N GLY A 199 -0.70 -20.05 8.07
CA GLY A 199 -1.70 -20.88 8.75
C GLY A 199 -2.93 -20.12 9.26
N ARG A 200 -2.93 -18.79 9.20
CA ARG A 200 -4.06 -17.96 9.67
C ARG A 200 -5.33 -18.24 8.88
N GLU A 201 -6.48 -18.19 9.56
CA GLU A 201 -7.79 -18.33 8.93
C GLU A 201 -8.11 -17.18 7.98
N LEU A 202 -7.83 -15.95 8.41
CA LEU A 202 -8.06 -14.73 7.64
C LEU A 202 -6.73 -14.21 7.07
N TRP A 203 -6.72 -13.96 5.79
CA TRP A 203 -5.54 -13.42 5.11
C TRP A 203 -5.72 -11.95 4.74
N ALA A 204 -4.81 -11.13 5.24
CA ALA A 204 -4.57 -9.80 4.72
C ALA A 204 -3.86 -9.87 3.36
N GLU A 205 -3.86 -8.77 2.61
CA GLU A 205 -3.12 -8.63 1.36
C GLU A 205 -1.66 -9.02 1.50
N ALA A 206 -0.98 -8.50 2.52
CA ALA A 206 0.44 -8.79 2.78
C ALA A 206 0.72 -10.28 3.00
N VAL A 207 -0.23 -11.04 3.57
CA VAL A 207 -0.10 -12.50 3.74
C VAL A 207 -0.22 -13.20 2.38
N TYR A 208 -1.17 -12.78 1.55
CA TYR A 208 -1.33 -13.31 0.19
C TYR A 208 -0.10 -13.02 -0.68
N LEU A 209 0.40 -11.80 -0.64
CA LEU A 209 1.63 -11.41 -1.36
C LEU A 209 2.84 -12.24 -0.90
N ARG A 210 2.98 -12.49 0.40
CA ARG A 210 4.04 -13.36 0.94
C ARG A 210 3.94 -14.79 0.41
N ALA A 211 2.73 -15.31 0.32
CA ALA A 211 2.50 -16.68 -0.14
C ALA A 211 2.81 -16.86 -1.64
N HIS A 212 2.58 -15.82 -2.46
CA HIS A 212 2.51 -16.00 -3.91
C HIS A 212 3.41 -15.08 -4.73
N HIS A 213 3.83 -13.90 -4.21
CA HIS A 213 4.40 -12.86 -5.07
C HIS A 213 5.67 -12.19 -4.56
N SER A 214 5.89 -12.07 -3.25
CA SER A 214 7.02 -11.29 -2.74
C SER A 214 7.58 -11.86 -1.44
N ARG A 215 8.89 -11.74 -1.27
CA ARG A 215 9.58 -12.11 -0.02
C ARG A 215 9.91 -10.90 0.84
N LEU A 216 9.81 -9.68 0.33
CA LEU A 216 10.01 -8.46 1.09
C LEU A 216 8.76 -7.60 0.99
N ILE A 217 8.05 -7.49 2.10
CA ILE A 217 6.76 -6.82 2.16
C ILE A 217 6.74 -5.90 3.36
N TYR A 218 6.27 -4.69 3.14
CA TYR A 218 5.96 -3.74 4.19
C TYR A 218 4.48 -3.37 4.16
N THR A 219 3.86 -3.30 5.33
CA THR A 219 2.61 -2.57 5.51
C THR A 219 2.94 -1.30 6.27
N LEU A 220 2.60 -0.16 5.70
CA LEU A 220 2.89 1.17 6.25
C LEU A 220 1.63 1.70 6.90
N GLU A 221 1.73 2.17 8.14
CA GLU A 221 0.58 2.61 8.93
C GLU A 221 0.80 4.04 9.45
N SER A 222 -0.04 4.97 9.00
CA SER A 222 -0.05 6.32 9.58
C SER A 222 -1.19 6.49 10.59
N PRO A 223 -0.99 7.28 11.67
CA PRO A 223 -2.04 7.49 12.67
C PRO A 223 -3.17 8.35 12.12
N SER A 224 -4.39 7.80 11.99
CA SER A 224 -5.56 8.50 11.45
C SER A 224 -5.99 9.72 12.25
N SER A 225 -5.53 9.84 13.51
CA SER A 225 -5.80 10.99 14.37
C SER A 225 -5.12 12.28 13.95
N LEU A 226 -4.09 12.20 13.09
CA LEU A 226 -3.38 13.38 12.59
C LEU A 226 -4.10 14.01 11.39
N ALA A 227 -3.82 15.28 11.14
CA ALA A 227 -4.35 16.00 9.99
C ALA A 227 -3.97 15.30 8.67
N LEU A 228 -4.91 15.21 7.72
CA LEU A 228 -4.73 14.51 6.45
C LEU A 228 -3.46 14.93 5.68
N PRO A 229 -3.08 16.22 5.56
CA PRO A 229 -1.84 16.62 4.89
C PRO A 229 -0.58 16.05 5.54
N VAL A 230 -0.58 15.90 6.88
CA VAL A 230 0.54 15.32 7.64
C VAL A 230 0.71 13.84 7.30
N ARG A 231 -0.39 13.09 7.30
CA ARG A 231 -0.41 11.66 6.96
C ARG A 231 0.04 11.41 5.53
N ILE A 232 -0.45 12.22 4.58
CA ILE A 232 -0.02 12.18 3.18
C ILE A 232 1.48 12.44 3.07
N ALA A 233 2.00 13.47 3.76
CA ALA A 233 3.42 13.81 3.73
C ALA A 233 4.29 12.70 4.33
N ALA A 234 3.87 12.09 5.45
CA ALA A 234 4.57 10.96 6.08
C ALA A 234 4.66 9.75 5.15
N HIS A 235 3.55 9.35 4.53
CA HIS A 235 3.55 8.25 3.54
C HIS A 235 4.43 8.55 2.34
N ARG A 236 4.35 9.75 1.77
CA ARG A 236 5.21 10.14 0.65
C ARG A 236 6.69 10.08 1.00
N ALA A 237 7.07 10.54 2.19
CA ALA A 237 8.46 10.51 2.64
C ALA A 237 8.95 9.07 2.86
N ALA A 238 8.16 8.23 3.53
CA ALA A 238 8.48 6.82 3.74
C ALA A 238 8.63 6.06 2.41
N LEU A 239 7.67 6.23 1.49
CA LEU A 239 7.71 5.63 0.17
C LEU A 239 8.93 6.12 -0.63
N ALA A 240 9.23 7.42 -0.66
CA ALA A 240 10.41 7.95 -1.34
C ALA A 240 11.71 7.37 -0.79
N ALA A 241 11.82 7.16 0.53
CA ALA A 241 12.96 6.50 1.15
C ALA A 241 13.08 5.03 0.73
N ALA A 242 11.96 4.29 0.66
CA ALA A 242 11.94 2.93 0.13
C ALA A 242 12.43 2.89 -1.32
N LEU A 243 11.93 3.81 -2.18
CA LEU A 243 12.31 3.88 -3.58
C LEU A 243 13.81 4.24 -3.78
N THR A 244 14.36 5.07 -2.91
CA THR A 244 15.80 5.38 -2.92
C THR A 244 16.63 4.14 -2.54
N GLY A 245 16.12 3.32 -1.64
CA GLY A 245 16.75 2.06 -1.22
C GLY A 245 16.78 0.96 -2.29
N LEU A 246 15.99 1.07 -3.36
CA LEU A 246 15.90 0.06 -4.42
C LEU A 246 17.23 -0.24 -5.13
N ALA A 247 18.14 0.71 -5.20
CA ALA A 247 19.46 0.49 -5.79
C ALA A 247 20.22 -0.67 -5.12
N ARG A 248 19.89 -0.99 -3.87
CA ARG A 248 20.49 -2.11 -3.12
C ARG A 248 20.02 -3.49 -3.61
N PHE A 249 18.85 -3.58 -4.27
CA PHE A 249 18.30 -4.84 -4.76
C PHE A 249 18.73 -5.19 -6.18
N THR A 250 19.25 -4.24 -6.94
CA THR A 250 19.60 -4.40 -8.36
C THR A 250 20.88 -5.25 -8.58
N LEU A 251 21.64 -5.55 -7.53
CA LEU A 251 22.95 -6.18 -7.62
C LEU A 251 23.02 -7.63 -7.10
N ARG A 252 21.90 -8.22 -6.68
CA ARG A 252 21.89 -9.62 -6.23
C ARG A 252 21.28 -10.51 -7.33
N LYS A 253 22.14 -11.01 -8.20
CA LYS A 253 21.87 -12.18 -9.05
C LYS A 253 21.94 -13.45 -8.22
#